data_0eff2134360f5f1c8267594606ba5bbb
#
_entry.id   0eff2134360f5f1c8267594606ba5bbb
#
_cell.length_a   1.000
_cell.length_b   1.000
_cell.length_c   1.000
_cell.angle_alpha   90.00
_cell.angle_beta   90.00
_cell.angle_gamma   90.00
#
_symmetry.space_group_name_H-M   'P 1'
#
loop_
_entity.id
_entity.type
_entity.pdbx_description
1 polymer ?
#
loop_
_entity_poly.entity_id
_entity_poly.type
_entity_poly.pdbx_seq_one_letter_code
_entity_poly.pdbx_strand_id
1 'polypeptide(L)'
;MRISFTGAQSTGKTTLLNLCKERYPNFIYVDEVTRRLKRDKGVEINNTADNYDETQIEIIKDHLRNIKIDDKKNKVILDRCIYDGFFYTRYLYEQKKVSVEVYNYAYKIFRENRHKYDVIFYTDPVDVKLINDGVRSTD
;
A
#
# COMPACT_ATOMS: atom_id res chain seq x y z
N MET A 1 17.87 2.21 -4.80
CA MET A 1 16.69 2.75 -5.48
C MET A 1 15.44 2.10 -4.90
N ARG A 2 14.48 2.91 -4.59
CA ARG A 2 13.20 2.46 -4.00
C ARG A 2 12.08 2.68 -5.00
N ILE A 3 11.42 1.59 -5.40
CA ILE A 3 10.39 1.59 -6.44
C ILE A 3 9.10 1.03 -5.84
N SER A 4 7.99 1.70 -6.07
CA SER A 4 6.69 1.20 -5.63
C SER A 4 5.77 0.96 -6.81
N PHE A 5 4.97 -0.09 -6.70
CA PHE A 5 3.83 -0.32 -7.59
C PHE A 5 2.55 -0.01 -6.81
N THR A 6 1.74 0.88 -7.34
CA THR A 6 0.48 1.28 -6.72
C THR A 6 -0.66 1.19 -7.72
N GLY A 7 -1.88 1.18 -7.23
CA GLY A 7 -3.08 1.10 -8.06
C GLY A 7 -4.15 0.25 -7.41
N ALA A 8 -5.35 0.33 -7.96
CA ALA A 8 -6.50 -0.40 -7.49
C ALA A 8 -6.38 -1.90 -7.76
N GLN A 9 -7.26 -2.67 -7.14
CA GLN A 9 -7.36 -4.10 -7.42
C GLN A 9 -7.70 -4.34 -8.89
N SER A 10 -7.26 -5.48 -9.41
CA SER A 10 -7.55 -5.92 -10.79
C SER A 10 -7.03 -4.96 -11.87
N THR A 11 -5.92 -4.26 -11.59
CA THR A 11 -5.27 -3.38 -12.57
C THR A 11 -4.00 -3.99 -13.18
N GLY A 12 -3.73 -5.27 -12.91
CA GLY A 12 -2.54 -5.94 -13.40
C GLY A 12 -1.30 -5.76 -12.53
N LYS A 13 -1.42 -5.11 -11.37
CA LYS A 13 -0.29 -4.84 -10.48
C LYS A 13 0.42 -6.12 -10.04
N THR A 14 -0.35 -7.13 -9.60
CA THR A 14 0.21 -8.41 -9.16
C THR A 14 0.95 -9.12 -10.30
N THR A 15 0.38 -9.09 -11.51
CA THR A 15 1.02 -9.68 -12.69
C THR A 15 2.36 -9.02 -12.97
N LEU A 16 2.42 -7.68 -12.92
CA LEU A 16 3.66 -6.94 -13.12
C LEU A 16 4.70 -7.27 -12.06
N LEU A 17 4.28 -7.34 -10.79
CA LEU A 17 5.19 -7.71 -9.70
C LEU A 17 5.75 -9.11 -9.88
N ASN A 18 4.92 -10.06 -10.29
CA ASN A 18 5.36 -11.44 -10.52
C ASN A 18 6.36 -11.52 -11.68
N LEU A 19 6.12 -10.77 -12.74
CA LEU A 19 7.07 -10.68 -13.86
C LEU A 19 8.40 -10.07 -13.43
N CYS A 20 8.37 -9.04 -12.59
CA CYS A 20 9.59 -8.46 -12.02
C CYS A 20 10.36 -9.48 -11.20
N LYS A 21 9.69 -10.26 -10.36
CA LYS A 21 10.33 -11.30 -9.54
C LYS A 21 11.00 -12.36 -10.38
N GLU A 22 10.36 -12.76 -11.47
CA GLU A 22 10.95 -13.75 -12.39
C GLU A 22 12.18 -13.19 -13.09
N ARG A 23 12.12 -11.94 -13.54
CA ARG A 23 13.21 -11.33 -14.32
C ARG A 23 14.34 -10.81 -13.45
N TYR A 24 14.03 -10.33 -12.25
CA TYR A 24 14.99 -9.73 -11.33
C TYR A 24 14.86 -10.37 -9.94
N PRO A 25 15.25 -11.65 -9.81
CA PRO A 25 15.03 -12.36 -8.54
C PRO A 25 15.87 -11.84 -7.37
N ASN A 26 16.92 -11.05 -7.66
CA ASN A 26 17.82 -10.57 -6.61
C ASN A 26 17.44 -9.20 -6.04
N PHE A 27 16.38 -8.57 -6.55
CA PHE A 27 15.85 -7.35 -5.94
C PHE A 27 15.16 -7.69 -4.61
N ILE A 28 15.04 -6.71 -3.73
CA ILE A 28 14.32 -6.88 -2.47
C ILE A 28 12.84 -6.60 -2.73
N TYR A 29 11.98 -7.57 -2.47
CA TYR A 29 10.54 -7.43 -2.66
C TYR A 29 9.83 -7.38 -1.31
N VAL A 30 8.97 -6.38 -1.13
CA VAL A 30 8.24 -6.18 0.11
C VAL A 30 6.74 -6.32 -0.17
N ASP A 31 6.10 -7.25 0.52
CA ASP A 31 4.68 -7.52 0.37
C ASP A 31 3.82 -6.32 0.76
N GLU A 32 2.59 -6.31 0.25
CA GLU A 32 1.59 -5.34 0.64
C GLU A 32 1.40 -5.33 2.16
N VAL A 33 1.37 -4.13 2.74
CA VAL A 33 1.31 -3.91 4.18
C VAL A 33 0.11 -4.60 4.82
N THR A 34 -1.07 -4.45 4.23
CA THR A 34 -2.29 -5.04 4.80
C THR A 34 -2.21 -6.55 4.87
N ARG A 35 -1.67 -7.18 3.81
CA ARG A 35 -1.47 -8.63 3.77
C ARG A 35 -0.50 -9.10 4.83
N ARG A 36 0.59 -8.36 5.00
CA ARG A 36 1.63 -8.68 5.99
C ARG A 36 1.11 -8.51 7.42
N LEU A 37 0.38 -7.44 7.70
CA LEU A 37 -0.17 -7.20 9.03
C LEU A 37 -1.17 -8.27 9.42
N LYS A 38 -2.01 -8.70 8.49
CA LYS A 38 -2.96 -9.78 8.76
C LYS A 38 -2.25 -11.08 9.08
N ARG A 39 -1.21 -11.42 8.31
CA ARG A 39 -0.44 -12.66 8.51
C ARG A 39 0.36 -12.65 9.81
N ASP A 40 1.08 -11.56 10.07
CA ASP A 40 2.10 -11.53 11.13
C ASP A 40 1.54 -11.07 12.47
N LYS A 41 0.52 -10.21 12.47
CA LYS A 41 -0.02 -9.61 13.70
C LYS A 41 -1.48 -9.92 13.96
N GLY A 42 -2.13 -10.62 13.04
CA GLY A 42 -3.55 -10.94 13.17
C GLY A 42 -4.46 -9.71 13.12
N VAL A 43 -3.98 -8.60 12.57
CA VAL A 43 -4.76 -7.37 12.48
C VAL A 43 -5.94 -7.58 11.54
N GLU A 44 -7.14 -7.22 12.00
CA GLU A 44 -8.35 -7.33 11.20
C GLU A 44 -8.42 -6.17 10.21
N ILE A 45 -8.23 -6.49 8.94
CA ILE A 45 -8.14 -5.46 7.89
C ILE A 45 -9.51 -5.11 7.31
N ASN A 46 -10.49 -6.00 7.45
CA ASN A 46 -11.84 -5.76 6.93
C ASN A 46 -12.65 -4.80 7.81
N ASN A 47 -11.98 -4.11 8.70
CA ASN A 47 -12.49 -2.95 9.42
C ASN A 47 -13.90 -3.13 9.99
N THR A 48 -14.00 -3.85 11.08
CA THR A 48 -15.16 -3.68 11.93
C THR A 48 -15.13 -2.26 12.48
N ALA A 49 -16.29 -1.69 12.75
CA ALA A 49 -16.42 -0.29 13.11
C ALA A 49 -15.54 0.17 14.28
N ASP A 50 -15.00 -0.75 15.06
CA ASP A 50 -14.32 -0.44 16.31
C ASP A 50 -12.79 -0.32 16.18
N ASN A 51 -12.19 -0.66 15.06
CA ASN A 51 -10.73 -0.69 14.96
C ASN A 51 -10.13 0.07 13.76
N TYR A 52 -10.90 0.93 13.09
CA TYR A 52 -10.40 1.69 11.95
C TYR A 52 -9.19 2.54 12.31
N ASP A 53 -9.24 3.26 13.44
CA ASP A 53 -8.14 4.13 13.86
C ASP A 53 -6.86 3.32 14.08
N GLU A 54 -6.94 2.24 14.86
CA GLU A 54 -5.79 1.40 15.17
C GLU A 54 -5.20 0.76 13.91
N THR A 55 -6.07 0.25 13.04
CA THR A 55 -5.63 -0.39 11.81
C THR A 55 -4.90 0.58 10.90
N GLN A 56 -5.44 1.79 10.73
CA GLN A 56 -4.80 2.79 9.86
C GLN A 56 -3.47 3.26 10.43
N ILE A 57 -3.36 3.43 11.73
CA ILE A 57 -2.09 3.78 12.37
C ILE A 57 -1.04 2.69 12.08
N GLU A 58 -1.41 1.42 12.24
CA GLU A 58 -0.49 0.32 11.97
C GLU A 58 -0.06 0.26 10.50
N ILE A 59 -0.99 0.49 9.58
CA ILE A 59 -0.68 0.54 8.15
C ILE A 59 0.31 1.66 7.84
N ILE A 60 0.06 2.85 8.35
CA ILE A 60 0.94 4.01 8.12
C ILE A 60 2.33 3.77 8.72
N LYS A 61 2.40 3.24 9.95
CA LYS A 61 3.67 2.90 10.58
C LYS A 61 4.47 1.88 9.79
N ASP A 62 3.78 0.92 9.19
CA ASP A 62 4.44 -0.13 8.42
C ASP A 62 4.97 0.41 7.09
N HIS A 63 4.23 1.29 6.42
CA HIS A 63 4.75 2.00 5.26
C HIS A 63 6.00 2.80 5.62
N LEU A 64 6.00 3.45 6.79
CA LEU A 64 7.17 4.20 7.25
C LEU A 64 8.37 3.28 7.48
N ARG A 65 8.16 2.10 8.05
CA ARG A 65 9.23 1.10 8.20
C ARG A 65 9.78 0.66 6.84
N ASN A 66 8.91 0.46 5.86
CA ASN A 66 9.33 0.05 4.52
C ASN A 66 10.20 1.10 3.81
N ILE A 67 9.94 2.38 4.04
CA ILE A 67 10.73 3.48 3.49
C ILE A 67 12.17 3.44 4.03
N LYS A 68 12.38 2.86 5.21
CA LYS A 68 13.69 2.80 5.86
C LYS A 68 14.51 1.58 5.47
N ILE A 69 13.97 0.67 4.66
CA ILE A 69 14.73 -0.47 4.17
C ILE A 69 15.89 0.02 3.31
N ASP A 70 17.10 -0.48 3.57
CA ASP A 70 18.30 -0.08 2.84
C ASP A 70 18.17 -0.46 1.36
N ASP A 71 18.26 0.53 0.49
CA ASP A 71 18.16 0.37 -0.96
C ASP A 71 19.48 0.70 -1.69
N LYS A 72 20.58 0.81 -0.97
CA LYS A 72 21.86 1.22 -1.57
C LYS A 72 22.51 0.11 -2.37
N LYS A 73 22.40 -1.13 -1.93
CA LYS A 73 23.03 -2.27 -2.57
C LYS A 73 22.11 -2.96 -3.59
N ASN A 74 20.81 -2.92 -3.35
CA ASN A 74 19.80 -3.55 -4.20
C ASN A 74 18.60 -2.63 -4.36
N LYS A 75 17.89 -2.81 -5.48
CA LYS A 75 16.62 -2.14 -5.64
C LYS A 75 15.59 -2.76 -4.70
N VAL A 76 14.79 -1.91 -4.05
CA VAL A 76 13.68 -2.31 -3.19
C VAL A 76 12.39 -2.07 -3.95
N ILE A 77 11.62 -3.13 -4.13
CA ILE A 77 10.34 -3.10 -4.86
C ILE A 77 9.22 -3.27 -3.84
N LEU A 78 8.36 -2.28 -3.77
CA LEU A 78 7.26 -2.25 -2.80
C LEU A 78 5.93 -2.48 -3.49
N ASP A 79 5.13 -3.38 -2.94
CA ASP A 79 3.74 -3.54 -3.33
C ASP A 79 2.92 -2.56 -2.50
N ARG A 80 2.52 -1.47 -3.14
CA ARG A 80 1.91 -0.28 -2.55
C ARG A 80 2.90 0.56 -1.73
N CYS A 81 2.47 1.76 -1.36
CA CYS A 81 3.33 2.73 -0.68
C CYS A 81 2.52 3.69 0.20
N ILE A 82 3.21 4.69 0.75
CA ILE A 82 2.57 5.66 1.65
C ILE A 82 1.42 6.43 0.96
N TYR A 83 1.47 6.58 -0.36
CA TYR A 83 0.37 7.21 -1.10
C TYR A 83 -0.92 6.42 -0.91
N ASP A 84 -0.86 5.09 -1.06
CA ASP A 84 -2.02 4.21 -0.84
C ASP A 84 -2.52 4.32 0.59
N GLY A 85 -1.61 4.30 1.55
CA GLY A 85 -1.96 4.39 2.97
C GLY A 85 -2.64 5.70 3.30
N PHE A 86 -2.09 6.83 2.83
CA PHE A 86 -2.66 8.13 3.11
C PHE A 86 -4.00 8.32 2.41
N PHE A 87 -4.10 8.00 1.13
CA PHE A 87 -5.35 8.23 0.39
C PHE A 87 -6.49 7.37 0.91
N TYR A 88 -6.19 6.15 1.35
CA TYR A 88 -7.22 5.31 1.97
C TYR A 88 -7.65 5.87 3.34
N THR A 89 -6.71 6.38 4.13
CA THR A 89 -7.03 7.06 5.39
C THR A 89 -7.91 8.27 5.14
N ARG A 90 -7.60 9.06 4.12
CA ARG A 90 -8.41 10.21 3.74
C ARG A 90 -9.83 9.80 3.35
N TYR A 91 -9.97 8.74 2.57
CA TYR A 91 -11.27 8.21 2.21
C TYR A 91 -12.07 7.83 3.46
N LEU A 92 -11.45 7.10 4.38
CA LEU A 92 -12.10 6.72 5.63
C LEU A 92 -12.48 7.94 6.48
N TYR A 93 -11.62 8.94 6.50
CA TYR A 93 -11.93 10.17 7.22
C TYR A 93 -13.14 10.89 6.61
N GLU A 94 -13.22 10.97 5.31
CA GLU A 94 -14.38 11.56 4.62
C GLU A 94 -15.66 10.78 4.88
N GLN A 95 -15.55 9.47 5.12
CA GLN A 95 -16.66 8.60 5.50
C GLN A 95 -16.94 8.62 7.01
N LYS A 96 -16.23 9.46 7.77
CA LYS A 96 -16.34 9.57 9.24
C LYS A 96 -16.02 8.27 9.97
N LYS A 97 -15.12 7.46 9.41
CA LYS A 97 -14.74 6.16 9.98
C LYS A 97 -13.43 6.20 10.75
N VAL A 98 -12.62 7.23 10.58
CA VAL A 98 -11.40 7.46 11.37
C VAL A 98 -11.46 8.86 11.97
N SER A 99 -10.73 9.05 13.08
CA SER A 99 -10.66 10.31 13.78
C SER A 99 -9.83 11.34 13.01
N VAL A 100 -10.00 12.62 13.36
CA VAL A 100 -9.18 13.69 12.80
C VAL A 100 -7.71 13.52 13.21
N GLU A 101 -7.46 12.99 14.41
CA GLU A 101 -6.11 12.72 14.90
C GLU A 101 -5.38 11.72 14.00
N VAL A 102 -6.06 10.65 13.61
CA VAL A 102 -5.49 9.65 12.69
C VAL A 102 -5.25 10.25 11.30
N TYR A 103 -6.21 11.04 10.80
CA TYR A 103 -6.04 11.72 9.52
C TYR A 103 -4.80 12.65 9.57
N ASN A 104 -4.68 13.45 10.61
CA ASN A 104 -3.57 14.39 10.75
C ASN A 104 -2.23 13.65 10.85
N TYR A 105 -2.20 12.54 11.58
CA TYR A 105 -1.01 11.70 11.68
C TYR A 105 -0.61 11.16 10.31
N ALA A 106 -1.56 10.58 9.57
CA ALA A 106 -1.31 10.03 8.24
C ALA A 106 -0.83 11.12 7.28
N TYR A 107 -1.43 12.29 7.31
CA TYR A 107 -1.04 13.42 6.47
C TYR A 107 0.39 13.88 6.77
N LYS A 108 0.74 13.99 8.04
CA LYS A 108 2.08 14.37 8.46
C LYS A 108 3.13 13.39 7.92
N ILE A 109 2.90 12.10 8.14
CA ILE A 109 3.84 11.05 7.68
C ILE A 109 3.93 11.06 6.16
N PHE A 110 2.81 11.17 5.46
CA PHE A 110 2.78 11.23 4.01
C PHE A 110 3.59 12.42 3.49
N ARG A 111 3.34 13.61 4.01
CA ARG A 111 4.01 14.83 3.56
C ARG A 111 5.52 14.77 3.80
N GLU A 112 5.95 14.23 4.92
CA GLU A 112 7.36 14.14 5.28
C GLU A 112 8.11 13.09 4.49
N ASN A 113 7.41 12.09 3.93
CA ASN A 113 8.06 10.90 3.36
C ASN A 113 7.73 10.63 1.90
N ARG A 114 6.76 11.32 1.30
CA ARG A 114 6.30 11.06 -0.06
C ARG A 114 7.39 11.12 -1.12
N HIS A 115 8.42 11.93 -0.88
CA HIS A 115 9.52 12.16 -1.81
C HIS A 115 10.62 11.08 -1.75
N LYS A 116 10.49 10.12 -0.85
CA LYS A 116 11.54 9.11 -0.62
C LYS A 116 11.47 7.92 -1.57
N TYR A 117 10.48 7.87 -2.44
CA TYR A 117 10.39 6.87 -3.51
C TYR A 117 11.07 7.44 -4.76
N ASP A 118 11.93 6.64 -5.39
CA ASP A 118 12.58 7.06 -6.63
C ASP A 118 11.67 6.95 -7.83
N VAL A 119 10.85 5.90 -7.87
CA VAL A 119 9.89 5.65 -8.94
C VAL A 119 8.61 5.09 -8.34
N ILE A 120 7.48 5.58 -8.81
CA ILE A 120 6.17 5.01 -8.48
C ILE A 120 5.49 4.65 -9.79
N PHE A 121 5.23 3.36 -9.99
CA PHE A 121 4.45 2.87 -11.12
C PHE A 121 2.99 2.78 -10.72
N TYR A 122 2.16 3.52 -11.41
CA TYR A 122 0.72 3.50 -11.18
C TYR A 122 0.03 2.67 -12.25
N THR A 123 -0.66 1.60 -11.81
CA THR A 123 -1.45 0.78 -12.72
C THR A 123 -2.83 1.41 -12.87
N ASP A 124 -3.10 1.93 -14.06
CA ASP A 124 -4.32 2.70 -14.34
C ASP A 124 -5.48 1.75 -14.64
N PRO A 125 -6.59 1.83 -13.90
CA PRO A 125 -7.75 0.99 -14.20
C PRO A 125 -8.41 1.28 -15.54
N VAL A 126 -8.12 2.42 -16.15
CA VAL A 126 -8.62 2.76 -17.50
C VAL A 126 -7.99 1.86 -18.57
N ASP A 127 -6.74 1.46 -18.36
CA ASP A 127 -5.99 0.64 -19.30
C ASP A 127 -6.19 -0.87 -19.09
N VAL A 128 -6.91 -1.25 -18.04
CA VAL A 128 -7.11 -2.65 -17.67
C VAL A 128 -8.59 -2.90 -17.44
N LYS A 129 -9.13 -3.87 -18.20
CA LYS A 129 -10.51 -4.27 -18.03
C LYS A 129 -10.66 -5.09 -16.76
N LEU A 130 -11.56 -4.69 -15.87
CA LEU A 130 -11.86 -5.45 -14.66
C LEU A 130 -12.60 -6.74 -15.03
N ILE A 131 -12.19 -7.83 -14.41
CA ILE A 131 -12.80 -9.14 -14.61
C ILE A 131 -13.51 -9.53 -13.32
N ASN A 132 -14.79 -9.90 -13.44
CA ASN A 132 -15.54 -10.42 -12.32
C ASN A 132 -15.20 -11.90 -12.14
N ASP A 133 -14.35 -12.20 -11.18
CA ASP A 133 -13.93 -13.56 -10.86
C ASP A 133 -14.70 -14.16 -9.69
N GLY A 134 -15.76 -13.47 -9.22
CA GLY A 134 -16.56 -13.91 -8.09
C GLY A 134 -15.94 -13.62 -6.74
N VAL A 135 -14.76 -13.03 -6.70
CA VAL A 135 -14.01 -12.74 -5.47
C VAL A 135 -13.89 -11.24 -5.21
N ARG A 136 -13.86 -10.42 -6.27
CA ARG A 136 -13.62 -8.99 -6.19
C ARG A 136 -14.78 -8.20 -6.75
N SER A 137 -14.96 -6.98 -6.21
CA SER A 137 -15.89 -6.03 -6.79
C SER A 137 -15.37 -5.55 -8.14
N THR A 138 -16.29 -5.47 -9.12
CA THR A 138 -15.98 -4.92 -10.45
C THR A 138 -16.53 -3.50 -10.63
N ASP A 139 -17.13 -2.93 -9.59
CA ASP A 139 -17.72 -1.58 -9.61
C ASP A 139 -16.67 -0.47 -9.53
#